data_8d7d11ec28e97609372e89aa143b81b1
#
_entry.id   8d7d11ec28e97609372e89aa143b81b1
#
_cell.length_a   1.000
_cell.length_b   1.000
_cell.length_c   1.000
_cell.angle_alpha   90.00
_cell.angle_beta   90.00
_cell.angle_gamma   90.00
#
_symmetry.space_group_name_H-M   'P 1'
#
loop_
_entity.id
_entity.type
_entity.pdbx_description
1 polymer ?
#
loop_
_entity_poly.entity_id
_entity_poly.type
_entity_poly.pdbx_seq_one_letter_code
_entity_poly.pdbx_strand_id
1 'polypeptide(L)'
;MSGKGKILILTASHLCRNPRVVKEANTLGAAGYDVTVMSVSVQERFERIDLELMRGQPFQRQVIDYAAKDISARAMDFVQRSATWSARLLCRTLKIELAQSLGPASALLRFARSHPADLTIAHTEIPIWAAQYLIRDGRRVAVDVEDWYSQDLLFADRQNRPLRLLRDAEDFVLNHAAYASATSDSMADALAESYRCPLPITVRNTFPLQTQSRMDRPASDGPPGFIWFSQTIGPGRGLELFFSAWIQTKNRSRIHLLGDVRPGYRAHLLSRVPAERRADIGFIPLVTPDELPHKLAEFDIGLALEPHWPRNRDITITNKIFQYMNAGLAVVATDTAGQIEVMRAAPACGLLIEAHETTRLTARLDELIGNRERLRACQAAARAAAITQFSWEHDAPRLLAAVARAISTPPAPSA
;
A
#
# COMPACT_ATOMS: atom_id res chain seq x y z
N MET A 1 6.60 3.08 35.08
CA MET A 1 5.28 3.52 34.57
C MET A 1 4.59 2.27 34.01
N SER A 2 3.40 1.92 34.48
CA SER A 2 2.62 0.81 33.91
C SER A 2 2.28 1.19 32.45
N GLY A 3 2.80 0.43 31.48
CA GLY A 3 2.51 0.66 30.07
C GLY A 3 1.02 0.48 29.78
N LYS A 4 0.50 1.12 28.73
CA LYS A 4 -0.91 1.03 28.31
C LYS A 4 -1.35 -0.37 27.85
N GLY A 5 -0.39 -1.31 27.73
CA GLY A 5 -0.61 -2.68 27.27
C GLY A 5 0.42 -3.12 26.23
N LYS A 6 0.49 -4.43 25.99
CA LYS A 6 1.39 -5.05 25.01
C LYS A 6 0.67 -5.27 23.68
N ILE A 7 1.28 -4.83 22.58
CA ILE A 7 0.74 -5.02 21.24
C ILE A 7 1.74 -5.81 20.39
N LEU A 8 1.26 -6.87 19.75
CA LEU A 8 1.99 -7.64 18.77
C LEU A 8 1.46 -7.33 17.37
N ILE A 9 2.27 -6.73 16.51
CA ILE A 9 1.93 -6.52 15.10
C ILE A 9 2.58 -7.62 14.28
N LEU A 10 1.79 -8.29 13.44
CA LEU A 10 2.25 -9.37 12.57
C LEU A 10 2.26 -8.92 11.11
N THR A 11 3.40 -9.05 10.43
CA THR A 11 3.50 -8.86 8.99
C THR A 11 4.39 -9.94 8.36
N ALA A 12 4.03 -10.40 7.17
CA ALA A 12 4.83 -11.37 6.41
C ALA A 12 5.78 -10.68 5.41
N SER A 13 6.08 -9.40 5.61
CA SER A 13 6.88 -8.56 4.72
C SER A 13 8.08 -7.96 5.45
N HIS A 14 9.08 -7.49 4.69
CA HIS A 14 10.07 -6.55 5.18
C HIS A 14 9.41 -5.22 5.59
N LEU A 15 9.89 -4.56 6.64
CA LEU A 15 9.32 -3.30 7.13
C LEU A 15 9.48 -2.17 6.10
N CYS A 16 10.62 -2.08 5.44
CA CYS A 16 10.87 -1.08 4.39
C CYS A 16 9.91 -1.19 3.19
N ARG A 17 9.24 -2.34 3.05
CA ARG A 17 8.23 -2.57 2.01
C ARG A 17 6.79 -2.43 2.51
N ASN A 18 6.60 -2.27 3.81
CA ASN A 18 5.29 -2.03 4.40
C ASN A 18 5.32 -0.78 5.32
N PRO A 19 5.30 0.43 4.73
CA PRO A 19 5.33 1.67 5.49
C PRO A 19 4.10 1.85 6.38
N ARG A 20 2.99 1.15 6.12
CA ARG A 20 1.78 1.19 6.94
C ARG A 20 2.04 0.59 8.31
N VAL A 21 2.62 -0.61 8.37
CA VAL A 21 3.01 -1.26 9.63
C VAL A 21 3.97 -0.39 10.43
N VAL A 22 4.93 0.24 9.77
CA VAL A 22 5.90 1.13 10.44
C VAL A 22 5.23 2.35 11.07
N LYS A 23 4.32 3.01 10.34
CA LYS A 23 3.57 4.17 10.86
C LYS A 23 2.67 3.79 12.03
N GLU A 24 1.98 2.66 11.93
CA GLU A 24 1.14 2.14 12.98
C GLU A 24 1.94 1.81 14.24
N ALA A 25 3.04 1.06 14.10
CA ALA A 25 3.92 0.71 15.22
C ALA A 25 4.51 1.96 15.90
N ASN A 26 4.94 2.94 15.11
CA ASN A 26 5.42 4.22 15.63
C ASN A 26 4.36 4.98 16.42
N THR A 27 3.16 5.06 15.88
CA THR A 27 2.03 5.75 16.52
C THR A 27 1.66 5.10 17.83
N LEU A 28 1.59 3.78 17.88
CA LEU A 28 1.26 3.03 19.08
C LEU A 28 2.38 3.11 20.13
N GLY A 29 3.64 2.96 19.71
CA GLY A 29 4.79 3.12 20.60
C GLY A 29 4.89 4.53 21.19
N ALA A 30 4.71 5.55 20.37
CA ALA A 30 4.68 6.95 20.82
C ALA A 30 3.51 7.25 21.77
N ALA A 31 2.39 6.53 21.61
CA ALA A 31 1.24 6.61 22.52
C ALA A 31 1.46 5.87 23.85
N GLY A 32 2.58 5.17 24.06
CA GLY A 32 2.97 4.52 25.31
C GLY A 32 2.58 3.03 25.42
N TYR A 33 2.26 2.36 24.29
CA TYR A 33 2.13 0.91 24.25
C TYR A 33 3.50 0.24 24.12
N ASP A 34 3.65 -0.97 24.69
CA ASP A 34 4.80 -1.85 24.45
C ASP A 34 4.56 -2.63 23.14
N VAL A 35 5.16 -2.14 22.06
CA VAL A 35 4.90 -2.65 20.71
C VAL A 35 6.03 -3.54 20.23
N THR A 36 5.69 -4.75 19.82
CA THR A 36 6.58 -5.66 19.10
C THR A 36 6.04 -5.92 17.69
N VAL A 37 6.86 -5.68 16.67
CA VAL A 37 6.53 -6.03 15.28
C VAL A 37 7.27 -7.30 14.89
N MET A 38 6.53 -8.35 14.54
CA MET A 38 7.09 -9.55 13.91
C MET A 38 7.05 -9.40 12.40
N SER A 39 8.20 -9.54 11.76
CA SER A 39 8.38 -9.45 10.31
C SER A 39 9.09 -10.68 9.76
N VAL A 40 9.05 -10.86 8.43
CA VAL A 40 9.75 -11.95 7.74
C VAL A 40 10.83 -11.36 6.84
N SER A 41 12.07 -11.85 7.00
CA SER A 41 13.21 -11.47 6.15
C SER A 41 13.48 -12.56 5.13
N VAL A 42 13.47 -12.20 3.85
CA VAL A 42 13.72 -13.12 2.72
C VAL A 42 14.83 -12.63 1.78
N GLN A 43 15.29 -11.39 1.95
CA GLN A 43 16.33 -10.79 1.10
C GLN A 43 17.24 -9.89 1.94
N GLU A 44 18.53 -10.18 1.91
CA GLU A 44 19.57 -9.45 2.66
C GLU A 44 19.59 -7.93 2.38
N ARG A 45 19.35 -7.52 1.13
CA ARG A 45 19.32 -6.11 0.76
C ARG A 45 18.23 -5.32 1.50
N PHE A 46 17.05 -5.91 1.68
CA PHE A 46 15.95 -5.28 2.42
C PHE A 46 16.16 -5.37 3.93
N GLU A 47 16.81 -6.44 4.40
CA GLU A 47 17.16 -6.57 5.82
C GLU A 47 18.10 -5.45 6.27
N ARG A 48 19.07 -5.06 5.45
CA ARG A 48 19.94 -3.91 5.75
C ARG A 48 19.15 -2.61 5.89
N ILE A 49 18.18 -2.37 4.99
CA ILE A 49 17.31 -1.19 5.05
C ILE A 49 16.44 -1.26 6.31
N ASP A 50 15.89 -2.43 6.65
CA ASP A 50 15.07 -2.60 7.85
C ASP A 50 15.87 -2.34 9.13
N LEU A 51 17.14 -2.77 9.19
CA LEU A 51 18.02 -2.50 10.33
C LEU A 51 18.32 -0.99 10.50
N GLU A 52 18.47 -0.26 9.40
CA GLU A 52 18.62 1.19 9.43
C GLU A 52 17.32 1.88 9.86
N LEU A 53 16.20 1.44 9.32
CA LEU A 53 14.88 1.96 9.66
C LEU A 53 14.56 1.77 11.15
N MET A 54 15.02 0.69 11.77
CA MET A 54 14.77 0.42 13.19
C MET A 54 15.52 1.34 14.17
N ARG A 55 16.48 2.14 13.70
CA ARG A 55 17.22 3.06 14.58
C ARG A 55 16.32 4.13 15.15
N GLY A 56 16.22 4.18 16.50
CA GLY A 56 15.45 5.18 17.21
C GLY A 56 13.93 5.00 17.17
N GLN A 57 13.42 3.88 16.68
CA GLN A 57 11.99 3.60 16.66
C GLN A 57 11.46 3.30 18.08
N PRO A 58 10.23 3.74 18.41
CA PRO A 58 9.60 3.49 19.72
C PRO A 58 8.95 2.08 19.82
N PHE A 59 9.37 1.14 18.99
CA PHE A 59 8.89 -0.25 19.00
C PHE A 59 10.05 -1.23 18.79
N GLN A 60 9.85 -2.48 19.16
CA GLN A 60 10.80 -3.57 18.96
C GLN A 60 10.46 -4.35 17.69
N ARG A 61 11.48 -4.88 17.02
CA ARG A 61 11.31 -5.79 15.88
C ARG A 61 11.83 -7.17 16.24
N GLN A 62 11.03 -8.19 15.93
CA GLN A 62 11.47 -9.58 15.88
C GLN A 62 11.32 -10.11 14.44
N VAL A 63 12.21 -11.00 14.02
CA VAL A 63 12.28 -11.44 12.64
C VAL A 63 12.33 -12.95 12.52
N ILE A 64 11.54 -13.49 11.58
CA ILE A 64 11.74 -14.85 11.07
C ILE A 64 12.67 -14.71 9.86
N ASP A 65 13.94 -15.04 10.05
CA ASP A 65 14.97 -14.75 9.05
C ASP A 65 15.27 -15.96 8.18
N TYR A 66 14.93 -15.84 6.89
CA TYR A 66 15.30 -16.77 5.83
C TYR A 66 16.42 -16.22 4.94
N ALA A 67 16.88 -14.99 5.17
CA ALA A 67 17.95 -14.35 4.41
C ALA A 67 19.34 -14.56 5.03
N ALA A 68 19.42 -15.07 6.25
CA ALA A 68 20.68 -15.31 6.95
C ALA A 68 21.57 -16.31 6.19
N LYS A 69 22.90 -16.13 6.32
CA LYS A 69 23.88 -16.88 5.53
C LYS A 69 24.42 -18.13 6.23
N ASP A 70 24.04 -18.36 7.46
CA ASP A 70 24.46 -19.57 8.19
C ASP A 70 23.82 -20.85 7.62
N ILE A 71 24.39 -21.99 7.90
CA ILE A 71 23.95 -23.28 7.35
C ILE A 71 22.52 -23.60 7.78
N SER A 72 22.16 -23.28 9.02
CA SER A 72 20.83 -23.57 9.58
C SER A 72 19.75 -22.74 8.90
N ALA A 73 19.98 -21.44 8.70
CA ALA A 73 19.06 -20.56 7.99
C ALA A 73 18.90 -20.94 6.51
N ARG A 74 19.98 -21.34 5.84
CA ARG A 74 19.91 -21.85 4.46
C ARG A 74 19.09 -23.14 4.37
N ALA A 75 19.25 -24.04 5.31
CA ALA A 75 18.46 -25.27 5.37
C ALA A 75 16.97 -24.94 5.62
N MET A 76 16.67 -24.03 6.53
CA MET A 76 15.30 -23.54 6.77
C MET A 76 14.70 -22.88 5.53
N ASP A 77 15.45 -22.01 4.84
CA ASP A 77 14.99 -21.36 3.61
C ASP A 77 14.69 -22.39 2.52
N PHE A 78 15.58 -23.37 2.33
CA PHE A 78 15.38 -24.46 1.36
C PHE A 78 14.11 -25.28 1.67
N VAL A 79 13.92 -25.68 2.91
CA VAL A 79 12.71 -26.42 3.35
C VAL A 79 11.46 -25.57 3.15
N GLN A 80 11.49 -24.30 3.55
CA GLN A 80 10.37 -23.40 3.38
C GLN A 80 10.00 -23.16 1.91
N ARG A 81 11.01 -22.94 1.05
CA ARG A 81 10.79 -22.77 -0.40
C ARG A 81 10.24 -24.03 -1.05
N SER A 82 10.78 -25.18 -0.68
CA SER A 82 10.30 -26.48 -1.17
C SER A 82 8.86 -26.75 -0.76
N ALA A 83 8.51 -26.48 0.50
CA ALA A 83 7.14 -26.59 1.00
C ALA A 83 6.19 -25.62 0.27
N THR A 84 6.62 -24.39 0.06
CA THR A 84 5.82 -23.37 -0.66
C THR A 84 5.61 -23.77 -2.12
N TRP A 85 6.66 -24.24 -2.79
CA TRP A 85 6.58 -24.69 -4.17
C TRP A 85 5.65 -25.90 -4.32
N SER A 86 5.80 -26.92 -3.45
CA SER A 86 4.94 -28.10 -3.44
C SER A 86 3.48 -27.75 -3.17
N ALA A 87 3.22 -26.87 -2.21
CA ALA A 87 1.87 -26.41 -1.91
C ALA A 87 1.23 -25.64 -3.08
N ARG A 88 2.00 -24.81 -3.77
CA ARG A 88 1.55 -24.10 -5.00
C ARG A 88 1.25 -25.09 -6.15
N LEU A 89 2.10 -26.11 -6.31
CA LEU A 89 1.86 -27.16 -7.31
C LEU A 89 0.56 -27.91 -7.01
N LEU A 90 0.33 -28.32 -5.76
CA LEU A 90 -0.90 -28.96 -5.31
C LEU A 90 -2.13 -28.07 -5.53
N CYS A 91 -2.02 -26.79 -5.23
CA CYS A 91 -3.07 -25.82 -5.48
C CYS A 91 -3.41 -25.73 -6.97
N ARG A 92 -2.40 -25.68 -7.84
CA ARG A 92 -2.56 -25.56 -9.29
C ARG A 92 -3.16 -26.84 -9.92
N THR A 93 -2.64 -28.01 -9.54
CA THR A 93 -2.95 -29.28 -10.22
C THR A 93 -4.14 -30.00 -9.60
N LEU A 94 -4.21 -30.09 -8.28
CA LEU A 94 -5.21 -30.85 -7.54
C LEU A 94 -6.24 -29.99 -6.83
N LYS A 95 -6.13 -28.66 -6.92
CA LYS A 95 -6.98 -27.68 -6.20
C LYS A 95 -6.98 -27.88 -4.68
N ILE A 96 -5.89 -28.43 -4.15
CA ILE A 96 -5.66 -28.56 -2.71
C ILE A 96 -5.01 -27.27 -2.21
N GLU A 97 -5.75 -26.51 -1.42
CA GLU A 97 -5.32 -25.23 -0.90
C GLU A 97 -4.68 -25.38 0.49
N LEU A 98 -3.40 -25.06 0.56
CA LEU A 98 -2.60 -25.10 1.78
C LEU A 98 -2.02 -23.72 2.09
N ALA A 99 -2.00 -23.34 3.37
CA ALA A 99 -1.45 -22.06 3.80
C ALA A 99 0.05 -21.89 3.45
N GLN A 100 0.80 -22.99 3.34
CA GLN A 100 2.20 -23.00 2.91
C GLN A 100 2.40 -22.44 1.50
N SER A 101 1.35 -22.44 0.66
CA SER A 101 1.41 -21.79 -0.67
C SER A 101 1.56 -20.26 -0.59
N LEU A 102 1.15 -19.64 0.54
CA LEU A 102 1.34 -18.22 0.82
C LEU A 102 2.77 -17.90 1.22
N GLY A 103 3.45 -18.84 1.92
CA GLY A 103 4.79 -18.65 2.46
C GLY A 103 4.96 -19.29 3.86
N PRO A 104 5.69 -18.68 4.80
CA PRO A 104 6.03 -19.25 6.10
C PRO A 104 4.87 -19.21 7.12
N ALA A 105 3.67 -19.60 6.71
CA ALA A 105 2.44 -19.49 7.51
C ALA A 105 2.55 -20.22 8.86
N SER A 106 3.07 -21.46 8.86
CA SER A 106 3.21 -22.23 10.10
C SER A 106 4.24 -21.66 11.07
N ALA A 107 5.33 -21.07 10.54
CA ALA A 107 6.35 -20.45 11.38
C ALA A 107 5.80 -19.16 12.04
N LEU A 108 5.07 -18.36 11.27
CA LEU A 108 4.42 -17.15 11.76
C LEU A 108 3.37 -17.46 12.85
N LEU A 109 2.54 -18.46 12.64
CA LEU A 109 1.54 -18.86 13.64
C LEU A 109 2.19 -19.37 14.93
N ARG A 110 3.24 -20.20 14.84
CA ARG A 110 4.00 -20.66 16.03
C ARG A 110 4.61 -19.48 16.78
N PHE A 111 5.22 -18.55 16.05
CA PHE A 111 5.76 -17.34 16.65
C PHE A 111 4.68 -16.55 17.40
N ALA A 112 3.58 -16.25 16.73
CA ALA A 112 2.49 -15.50 17.33
C ALA A 112 1.93 -16.20 18.60
N ARG A 113 1.82 -17.54 18.60
CA ARG A 113 1.39 -18.31 19.77
C ARG A 113 2.34 -18.22 20.95
N SER A 114 3.65 -18.15 20.70
CA SER A 114 4.68 -18.04 21.75
C SER A 114 4.87 -16.63 22.30
N HIS A 115 4.24 -15.60 21.67
CA HIS A 115 4.34 -14.20 22.09
C HIS A 115 2.96 -13.64 22.46
N PRO A 116 2.51 -13.86 23.72
CA PRO A 116 1.23 -13.32 24.16
C PRO A 116 1.28 -11.79 24.27
N ALA A 117 0.20 -11.14 23.83
CA ALA A 117 -0.01 -9.70 23.90
C ALA A 117 -1.45 -9.40 24.29
N ASP A 118 -1.70 -8.17 24.78
CA ASP A 118 -3.04 -7.70 25.09
C ASP A 118 -3.89 -7.50 23.83
N LEU A 119 -3.21 -7.20 22.71
CA LEU A 119 -3.81 -7.14 21.36
C LEU A 119 -2.78 -7.62 20.32
N THR A 120 -3.21 -8.48 19.41
CA THR A 120 -2.45 -8.82 18.20
C THR A 120 -3.09 -8.14 16.99
N ILE A 121 -2.31 -7.43 16.16
CA ILE A 121 -2.80 -6.80 14.94
C ILE A 121 -2.18 -7.52 13.74
N ALA A 122 -3.01 -8.06 12.86
CA ALA A 122 -2.58 -8.86 11.72
C ALA A 122 -2.65 -8.05 10.43
N HIS A 123 -1.48 -7.86 9.79
CA HIS A 123 -1.32 -7.24 8.48
C HIS A 123 -0.91 -8.29 7.44
N THR A 124 -1.31 -8.09 6.21
CA THR A 124 -1.02 -8.98 5.08
C THR A 124 -1.68 -10.37 5.17
N GLU A 125 -1.66 -11.12 4.07
CA GLU A 125 -2.44 -12.34 3.90
C GLU A 125 -2.10 -13.49 4.86
N ILE A 126 -0.80 -13.67 5.18
CA ILE A 126 -0.37 -14.77 6.07
C ILE A 126 -0.78 -14.50 7.52
N PRO A 127 -0.53 -13.30 8.11
CA PRO A 127 -1.06 -12.94 9.42
C PRO A 127 -2.58 -12.98 9.51
N ILE A 128 -3.31 -12.54 8.48
CA ILE A 128 -4.78 -12.65 8.44
C ILE A 128 -5.22 -14.12 8.52
N TRP A 129 -4.57 -15.01 7.75
CA TRP A 129 -4.80 -16.44 7.88
C TRP A 129 -4.47 -16.96 9.30
N ALA A 130 -3.37 -16.51 9.90
CA ALA A 130 -3.00 -16.94 11.25
C ALA A 130 -3.95 -16.40 12.34
N ALA A 131 -4.50 -15.20 12.12
CA ALA A 131 -5.43 -14.53 13.04
C ALA A 131 -6.65 -15.40 13.39
N GLN A 132 -7.19 -16.16 12.43
CA GLN A 132 -8.32 -17.07 12.72
C GLN A 132 -8.01 -18.11 13.80
N TYR A 133 -6.78 -18.61 13.85
CA TYR A 133 -6.35 -19.57 14.88
C TYR A 133 -6.10 -18.88 16.21
N LEU A 134 -5.51 -17.68 16.20
CA LEU A 134 -5.30 -16.90 17.42
C LEU A 134 -6.63 -16.51 18.09
N ILE A 135 -7.64 -16.16 17.29
CA ILE A 135 -9.00 -15.88 17.79
C ILE A 135 -9.60 -17.15 18.41
N ARG A 136 -9.49 -18.31 17.76
CA ARG A 136 -9.95 -19.61 18.32
C ARG A 136 -9.17 -20.02 19.56
N ASP A 137 -7.92 -19.61 19.69
CA ASP A 137 -7.11 -19.79 20.89
C ASP A 137 -7.51 -18.80 22.03
N GLY A 138 -8.59 -18.01 21.86
CA GLY A 138 -9.10 -17.03 22.84
C GLY A 138 -8.30 -15.74 22.92
N ARG A 139 -7.44 -15.44 21.93
CA ARG A 139 -6.65 -14.21 21.91
C ARG A 139 -7.44 -13.06 21.30
N ARG A 140 -7.17 -11.87 21.81
CA ARG A 140 -7.71 -10.63 21.22
C ARG A 140 -6.89 -10.27 19.99
N VAL A 141 -7.56 -10.26 18.83
CA VAL A 141 -6.94 -10.00 17.54
C VAL A 141 -7.70 -8.90 16.81
N ALA A 142 -6.97 -7.99 16.21
CA ALA A 142 -7.47 -7.05 15.21
C ALA A 142 -6.86 -7.38 13.84
N VAL A 143 -7.52 -6.99 12.78
CA VAL A 143 -7.01 -7.18 11.41
C VAL A 143 -6.98 -5.85 10.64
N ASP A 144 -5.88 -5.62 9.95
CA ASP A 144 -5.75 -4.51 9.03
C ASP A 144 -5.75 -5.02 7.59
N VAL A 145 -6.84 -4.73 6.87
CA VAL A 145 -7.03 -5.12 5.48
C VAL A 145 -6.43 -4.02 4.61
N GLU A 146 -5.12 -4.09 4.40
CA GLU A 146 -4.40 -3.17 3.51
C GLU A 146 -4.84 -3.37 2.05
N ASP A 147 -5.02 -4.62 1.68
CA ASP A 147 -5.49 -5.12 0.39
C ASP A 147 -6.52 -6.23 0.60
N TRP A 148 -7.50 -6.34 -0.28
CA TRP A 148 -8.42 -7.46 -0.29
C TRP A 148 -7.77 -8.66 -0.99
N TYR A 149 -6.99 -9.44 -0.23
CA TYR A 149 -6.05 -10.44 -0.75
C TYR A 149 -6.69 -11.53 -1.62
N SER A 150 -7.92 -11.95 -1.31
CA SER A 150 -8.66 -12.90 -2.17
C SER A 150 -9.13 -12.27 -3.48
N GLN A 151 -9.10 -10.93 -3.62
CA GLN A 151 -9.55 -10.16 -4.79
C GLN A 151 -8.46 -9.29 -5.45
N ASP A 152 -7.19 -9.45 -5.06
CA ASP A 152 -6.08 -8.58 -5.55
C ASP A 152 -5.38 -9.10 -6.82
N LEU A 153 -5.54 -10.35 -7.21
CA LEU A 153 -4.73 -10.95 -8.26
C LEU A 153 -5.38 -10.88 -9.64
N LEU A 154 -4.55 -10.64 -10.65
CA LEU A 154 -4.90 -10.85 -12.05
C LEU A 154 -5.22 -12.33 -12.29
N PHE A 155 -6.07 -12.61 -13.29
CA PHE A 155 -6.59 -13.95 -13.56
C PHE A 155 -5.49 -15.01 -13.72
N ALA A 156 -4.38 -14.66 -14.38
CA ALA A 156 -3.24 -15.56 -14.59
C ALA A 156 -2.54 -15.96 -13.29
N ASP A 157 -2.48 -15.05 -12.31
CA ASP A 157 -1.76 -15.25 -11.04
C ASP A 157 -2.60 -16.02 -10.00
N ARG A 158 -3.92 -16.09 -10.21
CA ARG A 158 -4.87 -16.77 -9.29
C ARG A 158 -4.66 -18.28 -9.19
N GLN A 159 -4.17 -18.92 -10.26
CA GLN A 159 -4.08 -20.38 -10.35
C GLN A 159 -3.18 -21.03 -9.30
N ASN A 160 -2.20 -20.31 -8.79
CA ASN A 160 -1.22 -20.80 -7.81
C ASN A 160 -1.53 -20.33 -6.38
N ARG A 161 -2.68 -19.69 -6.16
CA ARG A 161 -3.04 -19.08 -4.89
C ARG A 161 -4.20 -19.81 -4.22
N PRO A 162 -4.16 -19.97 -2.89
CA PRO A 162 -5.22 -20.62 -2.14
C PRO A 162 -6.36 -19.62 -1.85
N LEU A 163 -7.12 -19.26 -2.89
CA LEU A 163 -8.09 -18.17 -2.82
C LEU A 163 -9.28 -18.49 -1.91
N ARG A 164 -9.71 -19.76 -1.87
CA ARG A 164 -10.79 -20.19 -0.98
C ARG A 164 -10.34 -20.10 0.48
N LEU A 165 -9.15 -20.66 0.76
CA LEU A 165 -8.55 -20.58 2.10
C LEU A 165 -8.38 -19.12 2.57
N LEU A 166 -7.96 -18.21 1.70
CA LEU A 166 -7.86 -16.78 2.01
C LEU A 166 -9.23 -16.18 2.28
N ARG A 167 -10.22 -16.46 1.43
CA ARG A 167 -11.58 -15.96 1.58
C ARG A 167 -12.23 -16.44 2.88
N ASP A 168 -12.05 -17.73 3.21
CA ASP A 168 -12.58 -18.31 4.45
C ASP A 168 -11.91 -17.69 5.68
N ALA A 169 -10.60 -17.40 5.59
CA ALA A 169 -9.87 -16.70 6.66
C ALA A 169 -10.33 -15.25 6.80
N GLU A 170 -10.49 -14.51 5.69
CA GLU A 170 -11.01 -13.14 5.67
C GLU A 170 -12.41 -13.08 6.27
N ASP A 171 -13.32 -13.98 5.85
CA ASP A 171 -14.69 -14.07 6.39
C ASP A 171 -14.67 -14.29 7.90
N PHE A 172 -13.91 -15.28 8.36
CA PHE A 172 -13.83 -15.58 9.79
C PHE A 172 -13.28 -14.40 10.60
N VAL A 173 -12.14 -13.83 10.18
CA VAL A 173 -11.50 -12.78 10.99
C VAL A 173 -12.29 -11.48 10.99
N LEU A 174 -12.94 -11.11 9.88
CA LEU A 174 -13.77 -9.91 9.79
C LEU A 174 -15.00 -9.99 10.70
N ASN A 175 -15.52 -11.19 10.94
CA ASN A 175 -16.67 -11.43 11.82
C ASN A 175 -16.30 -11.61 13.31
N HIS A 176 -15.03 -11.92 13.65
CA HIS A 176 -14.65 -12.28 15.02
C HIS A 176 -13.50 -11.45 15.59
N ALA A 177 -12.88 -10.57 14.82
CA ALA A 177 -11.81 -9.70 15.30
C ALA A 177 -12.36 -8.63 16.27
N ALA A 178 -11.50 -8.17 17.18
CA ALA A 178 -11.83 -7.06 18.09
C ALA A 178 -12.14 -5.76 17.35
N TYR A 179 -11.47 -5.55 16.21
CA TYR A 179 -11.84 -4.59 15.16
C TYR A 179 -11.18 -5.01 13.83
N ALA A 180 -11.73 -4.53 12.74
CA ALA A 180 -11.11 -4.56 11.42
C ALA A 180 -10.89 -3.14 10.92
N SER A 181 -9.79 -2.88 10.19
CA SER A 181 -9.55 -1.64 9.48
C SER A 181 -9.35 -1.87 7.99
N ALA A 182 -9.71 -0.88 7.18
CA ALA A 182 -9.56 -0.87 5.73
C ALA A 182 -8.94 0.45 5.26
N THR A 183 -8.40 0.48 4.04
CA THR A 183 -7.67 1.64 3.50
C THR A 183 -8.55 2.70 2.85
N SER A 184 -9.84 2.40 2.65
CA SER A 184 -10.83 3.29 2.03
C SER A 184 -12.23 2.97 2.56
N ASP A 185 -13.15 3.92 2.43
CA ASP A 185 -14.57 3.71 2.74
C ASP A 185 -15.16 2.68 1.75
N SER A 186 -14.82 2.77 0.45
CA SER A 186 -15.24 1.79 -0.57
C SER A 186 -14.78 0.35 -0.26
N MET A 187 -13.59 0.18 0.32
CA MET A 187 -13.12 -1.15 0.74
C MET A 187 -13.88 -1.61 1.97
N ALA A 188 -14.09 -0.76 2.96
CA ALA A 188 -14.84 -1.09 4.17
C ALA A 188 -16.27 -1.54 3.84
N ASP A 189 -16.97 -0.79 2.98
CA ASP A 189 -18.31 -1.12 2.51
C ASP A 189 -18.35 -2.45 1.75
N ALA A 190 -17.41 -2.64 0.82
CA ALA A 190 -17.34 -3.86 0.00
C ALA A 190 -17.03 -5.11 0.85
N LEU A 191 -16.20 -4.99 1.88
CA LEU A 191 -15.92 -6.08 2.83
C LEU A 191 -17.14 -6.38 3.69
N ALA A 192 -17.80 -5.34 4.25
CA ALA A 192 -18.99 -5.49 5.08
C ALA A 192 -20.12 -6.17 4.29
N GLU A 193 -20.36 -5.75 3.05
CA GLU A 193 -21.37 -6.36 2.17
C GLU A 193 -21.03 -7.82 1.84
N SER A 194 -19.78 -8.09 1.43
CA SER A 194 -19.38 -9.41 0.91
C SER A 194 -19.31 -10.48 1.99
N TYR A 195 -18.89 -10.11 3.21
CA TYR A 195 -18.71 -11.03 4.35
C TYR A 195 -19.80 -10.88 5.41
N ARG A 196 -20.76 -9.95 5.23
CA ARG A 196 -21.82 -9.65 6.22
C ARG A 196 -21.24 -9.42 7.62
N CYS A 197 -20.11 -8.73 7.66
CA CYS A 197 -19.36 -8.45 8.89
C CYS A 197 -19.64 -7.02 9.40
N PRO A 198 -19.28 -6.68 10.65
CA PRO A 198 -19.26 -5.31 11.12
C PRO A 198 -18.42 -4.42 10.18
N LEU A 199 -18.89 -3.18 9.95
CA LEU A 199 -18.20 -2.25 9.06
C LEU A 199 -16.76 -1.98 9.57
N PRO A 200 -15.71 -2.31 8.79
CA PRO A 200 -14.34 -1.98 9.16
C PRO A 200 -14.14 -0.47 9.31
N ILE A 201 -13.31 -0.06 10.25
CA ILE A 201 -12.95 1.35 10.37
C ILE A 201 -12.03 1.76 9.22
N THR A 202 -12.25 2.96 8.67
CA THR A 202 -11.34 3.47 7.64
C THR A 202 -10.15 4.14 8.28
N VAL A 203 -8.97 3.57 8.08
CA VAL A 203 -7.65 4.14 8.38
C VAL A 203 -6.88 4.20 7.07
N ARG A 204 -6.84 5.37 6.45
CA ARG A 204 -6.21 5.55 5.14
C ARG A 204 -4.71 5.36 5.20
N ASN A 205 -4.10 4.95 4.10
CA ASN A 205 -2.65 4.80 4.03
C ASN A 205 -1.96 6.14 3.71
N THR A 206 -2.34 7.19 4.46
CA THR A 206 -1.76 8.52 4.39
C THR A 206 -0.35 8.56 4.99
N PHE A 207 0.34 9.66 4.83
CA PHE A 207 1.72 9.86 5.32
C PHE A 207 1.77 11.07 6.26
N PRO A 208 2.75 11.12 7.19
CA PRO A 208 3.02 12.32 7.97
C PRO A 208 3.27 13.52 7.05
N LEU A 209 2.83 14.69 7.50
CA LEU A 209 3.02 15.92 6.73
C LEU A 209 4.51 16.21 6.51
N GLN A 210 4.86 16.43 5.26
CA GLN A 210 6.22 16.82 4.90
C GLN A 210 6.44 18.32 5.17
N THR A 211 7.63 18.65 5.62
CA THR A 211 8.04 20.05 5.84
C THR A 211 8.30 20.79 4.54
N GLN A 212 8.72 20.10 3.48
CA GLN A 212 8.96 20.65 2.16
C GLN A 212 7.90 20.16 1.16
N SER A 213 7.49 21.04 0.28
CA SER A 213 6.53 20.76 -0.79
C SER A 213 6.95 21.42 -2.12
N ARG A 214 6.26 21.09 -3.21
CA ARG A 214 6.42 21.74 -4.51
C ARG A 214 6.15 23.25 -4.42
N MET A 215 5.27 23.63 -3.48
CA MET A 215 4.88 25.04 -3.27
C MET A 215 6.02 25.92 -2.75
N ASP A 216 7.03 25.33 -2.13
CA ASP A 216 8.22 26.03 -1.61
C ASP A 216 9.24 26.34 -2.70
N ARG A 217 9.02 25.85 -3.93
CA ARG A 217 9.89 26.08 -5.08
C ARG A 217 9.35 27.19 -5.99
N PRO A 218 10.23 28.02 -6.57
CA PRO A 218 9.80 29.00 -7.56
C PRO A 218 9.16 28.33 -8.76
N ALA A 219 8.28 29.08 -9.43
CA ALA A 219 7.74 28.62 -10.70
C ALA A 219 8.86 28.37 -11.70
N SER A 220 8.79 27.23 -12.36
CA SER A 220 9.66 26.97 -13.50
C SER A 220 9.00 27.52 -14.77
N ASP A 221 9.76 28.21 -15.60
CA ASP A 221 9.31 28.65 -16.94
C ASP A 221 9.34 27.49 -17.94
N GLY A 222 9.95 26.37 -17.56
CA GLY A 222 10.04 25.15 -18.37
C GLY A 222 8.70 24.41 -18.51
N PRO A 223 8.59 23.40 -19.40
CA PRO A 223 7.39 22.58 -19.53
C PRO A 223 7.10 21.81 -18.23
N PRO A 224 5.81 21.70 -17.80
CA PRO A 224 5.44 20.99 -16.60
C PRO A 224 5.90 19.53 -16.59
N GLY A 225 6.32 19.06 -15.41
CA GLY A 225 6.79 17.71 -15.20
C GLY A 225 5.73 16.82 -14.54
N PHE A 226 5.38 15.71 -15.18
CA PHE A 226 4.63 14.61 -14.58
C PHE A 226 5.56 13.64 -13.87
N ILE A 227 5.11 13.06 -12.78
CA ILE A 227 5.78 11.96 -12.09
C ILE A 227 4.80 10.81 -11.84
N TRP A 228 5.23 9.60 -12.15
CA TRP A 228 4.61 8.37 -11.69
C TRP A 228 5.66 7.52 -10.99
N PHE A 229 5.34 6.95 -9.81
CA PHE A 229 6.29 6.10 -9.11
C PHE A 229 5.67 4.75 -8.72
N SER A 230 6.51 3.73 -8.68
CA SER A 230 6.18 2.40 -8.14
C SER A 230 7.46 1.65 -7.84
N GLN A 231 7.40 0.62 -6.99
CA GLN A 231 8.54 -0.30 -6.83
C GLN A 231 8.93 -0.96 -8.15
N THR A 232 7.94 -1.23 -9.01
CA THR A 232 8.17 -1.85 -10.33
C THR A 232 7.36 -1.12 -11.40
N ILE A 233 8.03 -0.68 -12.45
CA ILE A 233 7.41 -0.11 -13.66
C ILE A 233 7.12 -1.28 -14.61
N GLY A 234 5.83 -1.53 -14.88
CA GLY A 234 5.37 -2.65 -15.71
C GLY A 234 3.93 -2.47 -16.19
N PRO A 235 3.41 -3.40 -16.99
CA PRO A 235 2.08 -3.33 -17.57
C PRO A 235 0.97 -3.40 -16.51
N GLY A 236 -0.24 -2.97 -16.89
CA GLY A 236 -1.43 -3.06 -16.04
C GLY A 236 -1.47 -2.04 -14.90
N ARG A 237 -0.85 -0.87 -15.10
CA ARG A 237 -0.81 0.24 -14.15
C ARG A 237 -1.35 1.54 -14.72
N GLY A 238 -2.12 1.49 -15.83
CA GLY A 238 -2.71 2.66 -16.47
C GLY A 238 -1.76 3.54 -17.29
N LEU A 239 -0.46 3.21 -17.35
CA LEU A 239 0.54 4.00 -18.09
C LEU A 239 0.25 4.02 -19.57
N GLU A 240 -0.12 2.91 -20.17
CA GLU A 240 -0.39 2.79 -21.61
C GLU A 240 -1.54 3.71 -22.04
N LEU A 241 -2.60 3.80 -21.26
CA LEU A 241 -3.72 4.71 -21.48
C LEU A 241 -3.27 6.17 -21.38
N PHE A 242 -2.55 6.49 -20.29
CA PHE A 242 -2.04 7.85 -20.08
C PHE A 242 -1.13 8.29 -21.23
N PHE A 243 -0.18 7.45 -21.65
CA PHE A 243 0.72 7.76 -22.76
C PHE A 243 -0.04 7.98 -24.07
N SER A 244 -1.09 7.18 -24.35
CA SER A 244 -1.89 7.35 -25.58
C SER A 244 -2.61 8.71 -25.65
N ALA A 245 -2.99 9.30 -24.53
CA ALA A 245 -3.55 10.64 -24.47
C ALA A 245 -2.46 11.72 -24.46
N TRP A 246 -1.40 11.52 -23.68
CA TRP A 246 -0.32 12.50 -23.52
C TRP A 246 0.42 12.81 -24.84
N ILE A 247 0.67 11.81 -25.68
CA ILE A 247 1.32 12.03 -26.98
C ILE A 247 0.51 12.92 -27.92
N GLN A 248 -0.79 13.07 -27.69
CA GLN A 248 -1.70 13.89 -28.49
C GLN A 248 -1.85 15.33 -27.94
N THR A 249 -1.27 15.64 -26.77
CA THR A 249 -1.33 17.01 -26.22
C THR A 249 -0.55 17.99 -27.07
N LYS A 250 -1.07 19.21 -27.24
CA LYS A 250 -0.44 20.31 -27.99
C LYS A 250 0.64 21.01 -27.15
N ASN A 251 0.36 21.18 -25.86
CA ASN A 251 1.27 21.80 -24.92
C ASN A 251 2.37 20.80 -24.50
N ARG A 252 3.62 21.27 -24.49
CA ARG A 252 4.76 20.44 -24.14
C ARG A 252 4.82 20.18 -22.63
N SER A 253 5.12 18.94 -22.24
CA SER A 253 5.35 18.52 -20.87
C SER A 253 6.31 17.34 -20.84
N ARG A 254 6.90 17.06 -19.68
CA ARG A 254 7.81 15.93 -19.46
C ARG A 254 7.16 14.89 -18.58
N ILE A 255 7.51 13.62 -18.76
CA ILE A 255 7.06 12.51 -17.92
C ILE A 255 8.28 11.83 -17.30
N HIS A 256 8.22 11.56 -16.01
CA HIS A 256 9.23 10.77 -15.32
C HIS A 256 8.58 9.56 -14.65
N LEU A 257 9.21 8.41 -14.86
CA LEU A 257 8.80 7.15 -14.25
C LEU A 257 9.88 6.73 -13.24
N LEU A 258 9.52 6.67 -11.95
CA LEU A 258 10.44 6.32 -10.88
C LEU A 258 10.17 4.87 -10.43
N GLY A 259 11.18 4.01 -10.51
CA GLY A 259 11.10 2.61 -10.10
C GLY A 259 11.98 1.67 -10.91
N ASP A 260 11.96 0.40 -10.53
CA ASP A 260 12.65 -0.68 -11.26
C ASP A 260 11.84 -1.08 -12.50
N VAL A 261 12.40 -0.90 -13.68
CA VAL A 261 11.71 -1.20 -14.94
C VAL A 261 11.78 -2.69 -15.25
N ARG A 262 10.64 -3.32 -15.48
CA ARG A 262 10.61 -4.72 -15.94
C ARG A 262 11.34 -4.88 -17.28
N PRO A 263 12.10 -5.97 -17.49
CA PRO A 263 12.78 -6.24 -18.75
C PRO A 263 11.84 -6.07 -19.95
N GLY A 264 12.29 -5.35 -20.97
CA GLY A 264 11.52 -5.09 -22.20
C GLY A 264 10.43 -4.01 -22.09
N TYR A 265 9.95 -3.64 -20.89
CA TYR A 265 8.82 -2.71 -20.77
C TYR A 265 9.17 -1.27 -21.15
N ARG A 266 10.43 -0.84 -20.89
CA ARG A 266 10.91 0.47 -21.38
C ARG A 266 10.81 0.58 -22.90
N ALA A 267 11.29 -0.43 -23.61
CA ALA A 267 11.20 -0.47 -25.08
C ALA A 267 9.75 -0.50 -25.55
N HIS A 268 8.88 -1.27 -24.87
CA HIS A 268 7.44 -1.33 -25.15
C HIS A 268 6.77 0.03 -24.99
N LEU A 269 7.03 0.79 -23.92
CA LEU A 269 6.47 2.13 -23.75
C LEU A 269 6.99 3.10 -24.81
N LEU A 270 8.31 3.12 -25.05
CA LEU A 270 8.92 4.03 -26.00
C LEU A 270 8.53 3.74 -27.46
N SER A 271 8.19 2.50 -27.82
CA SER A 271 7.70 2.16 -29.16
C SER A 271 6.34 2.80 -29.48
N ARG A 272 5.57 3.17 -28.47
CA ARG A 272 4.26 3.84 -28.62
C ARG A 272 4.35 5.36 -28.68
N VAL A 273 5.57 5.91 -28.52
CA VAL A 273 5.80 7.36 -28.43
C VAL A 273 6.52 7.82 -29.68
N PRO A 274 6.04 8.87 -30.38
CA PRO A 274 6.73 9.50 -31.51
C PRO A 274 8.17 9.89 -31.17
N ALA A 275 9.06 9.76 -32.12
CA ALA A 275 10.51 9.93 -31.90
C ALA A 275 10.86 11.29 -31.26
N GLU A 276 10.20 12.35 -31.70
CA GLU A 276 10.36 13.72 -31.22
C GLU A 276 9.91 13.95 -29.78
N ARG A 277 9.04 13.04 -29.20
CA ARG A 277 8.56 13.13 -27.83
C ARG A 277 9.34 12.21 -26.88
N ARG A 278 10.18 11.30 -27.38
CA ARG A 278 10.91 10.34 -26.53
C ARG A 278 11.90 11.00 -25.59
N ALA A 279 12.47 12.13 -25.96
CA ALA A 279 13.36 12.93 -25.13
C ALA A 279 12.64 13.56 -23.91
N ASP A 280 11.31 13.67 -23.94
CA ASP A 280 10.51 14.19 -22.84
C ASP A 280 10.21 13.12 -21.77
N ILE A 281 10.68 11.87 -21.94
CA ILE A 281 10.44 10.75 -21.01
C ILE A 281 11.72 10.40 -20.26
N GLY A 282 11.68 10.54 -18.93
CA GLY A 282 12.76 10.16 -18.02
C GLY A 282 12.43 8.88 -17.23
N PHE A 283 13.48 8.11 -16.92
CA PHE A 283 13.39 6.97 -16.01
C PHE A 283 14.32 7.23 -14.84
N ILE A 284 13.78 7.18 -13.64
CA ILE A 284 14.49 7.44 -12.38
C ILE A 284 14.57 6.12 -11.61
N PRO A 285 15.76 5.69 -11.16
CA PRO A 285 15.89 4.53 -10.30
C PRO A 285 15.08 4.67 -9.00
N LEU A 286 14.82 3.56 -8.31
CA LEU A 286 14.25 3.58 -6.97
C LEU A 286 15.13 4.45 -6.05
N VAL A 287 14.46 5.28 -5.28
CA VAL A 287 15.04 6.06 -4.18
C VAL A 287 14.61 5.46 -2.85
N THR A 288 15.27 5.83 -1.77
CA THR A 288 14.88 5.42 -0.42
C THR A 288 13.52 6.04 -0.04
N PRO A 289 12.79 5.45 0.92
CA PRO A 289 11.53 6.02 1.40
C PRO A 289 11.66 7.48 1.89
N ASP A 290 12.78 7.83 2.50
CA ASP A 290 13.04 9.18 3.02
C ASP A 290 13.35 10.20 1.90
N GLU A 291 13.96 9.75 0.80
CA GLU A 291 14.24 10.60 -0.36
C GLU A 291 13.01 10.82 -1.24
N LEU A 292 12.05 9.89 -1.23
CA LEU A 292 10.91 9.93 -2.14
C LEU A 292 10.09 11.22 -2.03
N PRO A 293 9.74 11.76 -0.85
CA PRO A 293 9.01 13.02 -0.76
C PRO A 293 9.74 14.20 -1.40
N HIS A 294 11.05 14.31 -1.17
CA HIS A 294 11.89 15.36 -1.76
C HIS A 294 11.94 15.22 -3.29
N LYS A 295 12.04 13.98 -3.76
CA LYS A 295 12.06 13.70 -5.20
C LYS A 295 10.72 14.02 -5.86
N LEU A 296 9.60 13.70 -5.23
CA LEU A 296 8.28 14.06 -5.74
C LEU A 296 8.10 15.58 -5.85
N ALA A 297 8.55 16.35 -4.87
CA ALA A 297 8.46 17.82 -4.88
C ALA A 297 9.24 18.49 -6.03
N GLU A 298 10.05 17.77 -6.79
CA GLU A 298 10.71 18.28 -8.01
C GLU A 298 9.76 18.44 -9.20
N PHE A 299 8.56 17.83 -9.14
CA PHE A 299 7.62 17.77 -10.24
C PHE A 299 6.40 18.64 -9.99
N ASP A 300 5.53 18.72 -10.99
CA ASP A 300 4.35 19.58 -10.99
C ASP A 300 3.05 18.78 -10.83
N ILE A 301 3.00 17.57 -11.41
CA ILE A 301 1.79 16.76 -11.51
C ILE A 301 2.10 15.31 -11.17
N GLY A 302 1.36 14.75 -10.22
CA GLY A 302 1.44 13.35 -9.83
C GLY A 302 0.39 12.49 -10.53
N LEU A 303 0.80 11.31 -11.01
CA LEU A 303 -0.06 10.38 -11.75
C LEU A 303 -0.50 9.22 -10.83
N ALA A 304 -1.72 9.28 -10.33
CA ALA A 304 -2.37 8.23 -9.56
C ALA A 304 -3.21 7.35 -10.50
N LEU A 305 -2.54 6.59 -11.36
CA LEU A 305 -3.16 5.75 -12.37
C LEU A 305 -3.33 4.34 -11.81
N GLU A 306 -4.58 3.88 -11.68
CA GLU A 306 -4.90 2.51 -11.29
C GLU A 306 -6.03 1.98 -12.18
N PRO A 307 -6.03 0.68 -12.50
CA PRO A 307 -7.11 0.06 -13.25
C PRO A 307 -8.27 -0.34 -12.35
N HIS A 308 -9.48 -0.47 -12.89
CA HIS A 308 -10.66 -0.99 -12.18
C HIS A 308 -10.58 -2.49 -11.87
N TRP A 309 -9.62 -3.21 -12.43
CA TRP A 309 -9.44 -4.63 -12.22
C TRP A 309 -7.99 -4.97 -11.85
N PRO A 310 -7.76 -5.86 -10.87
CA PRO A 310 -8.71 -6.61 -10.03
C PRO A 310 -9.51 -5.71 -9.06
N ARG A 311 -10.60 -6.24 -8.45
CA ARG A 311 -11.52 -5.49 -7.59
C ARG A 311 -10.81 -4.74 -6.46
N ASN A 312 -9.80 -5.35 -5.87
CA ASN A 312 -8.99 -4.69 -4.85
C ASN A 312 -8.45 -3.33 -5.32
N ARG A 313 -7.97 -3.23 -6.55
CA ARG A 313 -7.40 -1.98 -7.08
C ARG A 313 -8.43 -0.90 -7.34
N ASP A 314 -9.66 -1.29 -7.63
CA ASP A 314 -10.76 -0.33 -7.82
C ASP A 314 -11.15 0.34 -6.50
N ILE A 315 -11.20 -0.43 -5.41
CA ILE A 315 -11.68 0.05 -4.11
C ILE A 315 -10.57 0.57 -3.19
N THR A 316 -9.30 0.23 -3.45
CA THR A 316 -8.16 0.71 -2.65
C THR A 316 -7.77 2.13 -3.04
N ILE A 317 -7.51 2.99 -2.05
CA ILE A 317 -6.84 4.27 -2.29
C ILE A 317 -5.34 4.02 -2.30
N THR A 318 -4.68 4.25 -3.43
CA THR A 318 -3.24 4.02 -3.54
C THR A 318 -2.43 5.07 -2.78
N ASN A 319 -1.28 4.67 -2.24
CA ASN A 319 -0.34 5.56 -1.56
C ASN A 319 0.07 6.78 -2.39
N LYS A 320 0.07 6.63 -3.72
CA LYS A 320 0.52 7.65 -4.66
C LYS A 320 -0.25 8.96 -4.51
N ILE A 321 -1.59 8.89 -4.45
CA ILE A 321 -2.43 10.09 -4.40
C ILE A 321 -2.10 10.93 -3.16
N PHE A 322 -1.93 10.29 -2.00
CA PHE A 322 -1.62 10.98 -0.75
C PHE A 322 -0.19 11.55 -0.74
N GLN A 323 0.76 10.84 -1.32
CA GLN A 323 2.14 11.34 -1.43
C GLN A 323 2.24 12.52 -2.38
N TYR A 324 1.49 12.52 -3.50
CA TYR A 324 1.43 13.67 -4.41
C TYR A 324 0.79 14.89 -3.74
N MET A 325 -0.34 14.71 -3.05
CA MET A 325 -0.96 15.79 -2.30
C MET A 325 -0.03 16.35 -1.23
N ASN A 326 0.63 15.46 -0.49
CA ASN A 326 1.58 15.85 0.56
C ASN A 326 2.80 16.60 -0.01
N ALA A 327 3.29 16.20 -1.18
CA ALA A 327 4.33 16.92 -1.90
C ALA A 327 3.86 18.20 -2.59
N GLY A 328 2.54 18.51 -2.59
CA GLY A 328 1.97 19.70 -3.21
C GLY A 328 1.94 19.64 -4.74
N LEU A 329 1.76 18.46 -5.32
CA LEU A 329 1.58 18.27 -6.76
C LEU A 329 0.09 18.30 -7.11
N ALA A 330 -0.23 18.84 -8.29
CA ALA A 330 -1.54 18.60 -8.88
C ALA A 330 -1.71 17.09 -9.15
N VAL A 331 -2.91 16.56 -8.97
CA VAL A 331 -3.17 15.12 -9.09
C VAL A 331 -3.94 14.81 -10.37
N VAL A 332 -3.49 13.81 -11.11
CA VAL A 332 -4.28 13.17 -12.18
C VAL A 332 -4.57 11.73 -11.71
N ALA A 333 -5.82 11.46 -11.38
CA ALA A 333 -6.26 10.19 -10.84
C ALA A 333 -7.28 9.52 -11.76
N THR A 334 -7.21 8.19 -11.89
CA THR A 334 -8.26 7.40 -12.54
C THR A 334 -9.50 7.29 -11.64
N ASP A 335 -10.65 7.09 -12.24
CA ASP A 335 -11.98 7.07 -11.61
C ASP A 335 -12.29 5.76 -10.87
N THR A 336 -11.29 5.12 -10.29
CA THR A 336 -11.51 3.97 -9.40
C THR A 336 -12.29 4.40 -8.15
N ALA A 337 -13.10 3.51 -7.58
CA ALA A 337 -13.96 3.82 -6.45
C ALA A 337 -13.19 4.44 -5.27
N GLY A 338 -12.02 3.88 -4.93
CA GLY A 338 -11.19 4.44 -3.86
C GLY A 338 -10.64 5.84 -4.19
N GLN A 339 -10.20 6.10 -5.42
CA GLN A 339 -9.68 7.43 -5.79
C GLN A 339 -10.79 8.48 -5.92
N ILE A 340 -11.99 8.07 -6.32
CA ILE A 340 -13.17 8.94 -6.34
C ILE A 340 -13.44 9.54 -4.95
N GLU A 341 -13.27 8.77 -3.87
CA GLU A 341 -13.45 9.29 -2.50
C GLU A 341 -12.58 10.52 -2.24
N VAL A 342 -11.30 10.42 -2.57
CA VAL A 342 -10.33 11.50 -2.37
C VAL A 342 -10.61 12.68 -3.28
N MET A 343 -10.84 12.42 -4.57
CA MET A 343 -11.05 13.48 -5.57
C MET A 343 -12.38 14.20 -5.39
N ARG A 344 -13.41 13.55 -4.83
CA ARG A 344 -14.67 14.22 -4.45
C ARG A 344 -14.53 15.09 -3.21
N ALA A 345 -13.73 14.66 -2.24
CA ALA A 345 -13.45 15.45 -1.04
C ALA A 345 -12.52 16.65 -1.33
N ALA A 346 -11.69 16.56 -2.36
CA ALA A 346 -10.77 17.63 -2.78
C ALA A 346 -10.81 17.85 -4.31
N PRO A 347 -11.94 18.30 -4.88
CA PRO A 347 -12.13 18.34 -6.34
C PRO A 347 -11.21 19.34 -7.05
N ALA A 348 -10.72 20.35 -6.34
CA ALA A 348 -9.82 21.36 -6.88
C ALA A 348 -8.37 20.89 -7.01
N CYS A 349 -8.00 19.70 -6.47
CA CYS A 349 -6.60 19.25 -6.44
C CYS A 349 -6.06 18.74 -7.79
N GLY A 350 -6.93 18.59 -8.82
CA GLY A 350 -6.49 18.10 -10.12
C GLY A 350 -7.59 17.54 -11.01
N LEU A 351 -7.29 16.44 -11.68
CA LEU A 351 -8.19 15.82 -12.65
C LEU A 351 -8.55 14.38 -12.22
N LEU A 352 -9.84 14.10 -12.18
CA LEU A 352 -10.35 12.73 -12.18
C LEU A 352 -10.60 12.34 -13.65
N ILE A 353 -10.02 11.23 -14.11
CA ILE A 353 -10.05 10.79 -15.49
C ILE A 353 -10.75 9.44 -15.62
N GLU A 354 -11.61 9.34 -16.62
CA GLU A 354 -12.30 8.08 -16.96
C GLU A 354 -11.39 7.21 -17.82
N ALA A 355 -11.25 5.94 -17.44
CA ALA A 355 -10.31 5.01 -18.07
C ALA A 355 -10.59 4.72 -19.56
N HIS A 356 -11.74 5.16 -20.11
CA HIS A 356 -12.18 4.82 -21.46
C HIS A 356 -12.24 6.01 -22.45
N GLU A 357 -11.96 7.26 -22.00
CA GLU A 357 -12.14 8.44 -22.82
C GLU A 357 -10.81 9.17 -23.16
N THR A 358 -9.98 8.55 -24.01
CA THR A 358 -8.67 9.12 -24.40
C THR A 358 -8.75 10.54 -24.95
N THR A 359 -9.75 10.86 -25.80
CA THR A 359 -9.88 12.19 -26.41
C THR A 359 -10.19 13.26 -25.36
N ARG A 360 -11.11 12.98 -24.45
CA ARG A 360 -11.46 13.89 -23.34
C ARG A 360 -10.28 14.05 -22.38
N LEU A 361 -9.55 12.98 -22.12
CA LEU A 361 -8.34 13.00 -21.31
C LEU A 361 -7.29 13.92 -21.95
N THR A 362 -7.02 13.78 -23.26
CA THR A 362 -6.09 14.64 -23.99
C THR A 362 -6.43 16.12 -23.83
N ALA A 363 -7.69 16.51 -24.03
CA ALA A 363 -8.10 17.90 -23.93
C ALA A 363 -7.93 18.46 -22.49
N ARG A 364 -8.28 17.67 -21.47
CA ARG A 364 -8.13 18.06 -20.04
C ARG A 364 -6.67 18.15 -19.61
N LEU A 365 -5.82 17.23 -20.09
CA LEU A 365 -4.38 17.30 -19.86
C LEU A 365 -3.79 18.56 -20.52
N ASP A 366 -4.19 18.83 -21.75
CA ASP A 366 -3.68 19.99 -22.51
C ASP A 366 -4.06 21.32 -21.83
N GLU A 367 -5.28 21.42 -21.32
CA GLU A 367 -5.72 22.57 -20.52
C GLU A 367 -4.90 22.72 -19.21
N LEU A 368 -4.65 21.62 -18.49
CA LEU A 368 -3.86 21.65 -17.24
C LEU A 368 -2.39 22.03 -17.52
N ILE A 369 -1.81 21.49 -18.58
CA ILE A 369 -0.41 21.77 -18.99
C ILE A 369 -0.26 23.22 -19.47
N GLY A 370 -1.22 23.72 -20.26
CA GLY A 370 -1.18 25.04 -20.89
C GLY A 370 -1.53 26.20 -19.97
N ASN A 371 -2.20 25.95 -18.84
CA ASN A 371 -2.64 26.98 -17.91
C ASN A 371 -1.87 26.91 -16.58
N ARG A 372 -0.84 27.75 -16.46
CA ARG A 372 0.03 27.82 -15.29
C ARG A 372 -0.69 28.22 -13.99
N GLU A 373 -1.62 29.15 -14.09
CA GLU A 373 -2.40 29.63 -12.95
C GLU A 373 -3.28 28.49 -12.40
N ARG A 374 -3.99 27.78 -13.31
CA ARG A 374 -4.80 26.61 -12.94
C ARG A 374 -3.95 25.50 -12.32
N LEU A 375 -2.78 25.20 -12.91
CA LEU A 375 -1.87 24.21 -12.37
C LEU A 375 -1.44 24.53 -10.94
N ARG A 376 -1.08 25.79 -10.69
CA ARG A 376 -0.75 26.25 -9.32
C ARG A 376 -1.92 26.20 -8.37
N ALA A 377 -3.12 26.58 -8.81
CA ALA A 377 -4.33 26.44 -7.99
C ALA A 377 -4.57 24.97 -7.59
N CYS A 378 -4.41 24.04 -8.52
CA CYS A 378 -4.51 22.60 -8.23
C CYS A 378 -3.44 22.13 -7.21
N GLN A 379 -2.20 22.58 -7.35
CA GLN A 379 -1.10 22.26 -6.43
C GLN A 379 -1.39 22.78 -5.01
N ALA A 380 -1.83 24.02 -4.91
CA ALA A 380 -2.21 24.63 -3.63
C ALA A 380 -3.39 23.88 -2.97
N ALA A 381 -4.42 23.54 -3.75
CA ALA A 381 -5.57 22.78 -3.26
C ALA A 381 -5.18 21.35 -2.81
N ALA A 382 -4.27 20.68 -3.55
CA ALA A 382 -3.75 19.37 -3.17
C ALA A 382 -3.00 19.43 -1.84
N ARG A 383 -2.12 20.42 -1.66
CA ARG A 383 -1.39 20.62 -0.42
C ARG A 383 -2.31 20.96 0.75
N ALA A 384 -3.29 21.82 0.54
CA ALA A 384 -4.30 22.15 1.54
C ALA A 384 -5.11 20.92 1.96
N ALA A 385 -5.52 20.07 1.02
CA ALA A 385 -6.22 18.82 1.32
C ALA A 385 -5.35 17.84 2.12
N ALA A 386 -4.05 17.73 1.83
CA ALA A 386 -3.12 16.95 2.65
C ALA A 386 -3.08 17.46 4.10
N ILE A 387 -2.96 18.79 4.28
CA ILE A 387 -2.88 19.41 5.61
C ILE A 387 -4.18 19.25 6.40
N THR A 388 -5.35 19.36 5.75
CA THR A 388 -6.63 19.43 6.45
C THR A 388 -7.36 18.10 6.58
N GLN A 389 -7.03 17.09 5.72
CA GLN A 389 -7.83 15.86 5.64
C GLN A 389 -7.01 14.58 5.39
N PHE A 390 -5.95 14.64 4.58
CA PHE A 390 -5.29 13.46 4.03
C PHE A 390 -3.83 13.32 4.48
N SER A 391 -3.61 13.41 5.78
CA SER A 391 -2.32 13.13 6.40
C SER A 391 -2.46 12.12 7.54
N TRP A 392 -1.35 11.53 7.95
CA TRP A 392 -1.33 10.56 9.04
C TRP A 392 -1.82 11.14 10.37
N GLU A 393 -1.63 12.43 10.59
CA GLU A 393 -2.13 13.15 11.75
C GLU A 393 -3.65 13.12 11.87
N HIS A 394 -4.38 12.93 10.75
CA HIS A 394 -5.84 12.75 10.72
C HIS A 394 -6.29 11.29 10.85
N ASP A 395 -5.50 10.34 10.37
CA ASP A 395 -5.85 8.92 10.44
C ASP A 395 -5.37 8.22 11.71
N ALA A 396 -4.21 8.61 12.27
CA ALA A 396 -3.67 8.05 13.50
C ALA A 396 -4.63 8.09 14.72
N PRO A 397 -5.40 9.16 14.97
CA PRO A 397 -6.38 9.17 16.07
C PRO A 397 -7.47 8.09 15.94
N ARG A 398 -7.87 7.73 14.72
CA ARG A 398 -8.86 6.66 14.48
C ARG A 398 -8.30 5.31 14.88
N LEU A 399 -7.05 5.03 14.49
CA LEU A 399 -6.32 3.84 14.90
C LEU A 399 -6.20 3.76 16.44
N LEU A 400 -5.72 4.84 17.08
CA LEU A 400 -5.55 4.88 18.52
C LEU A 400 -6.85 4.65 19.27
N ALA A 401 -7.96 5.23 18.81
CA ALA A 401 -9.28 5.02 19.40
C ALA A 401 -9.77 3.58 19.26
N ALA A 402 -9.51 2.92 18.12
CA ALA A 402 -9.86 1.51 17.90
C ALA A 402 -9.04 0.58 18.80
N VAL A 403 -7.74 0.79 18.88
CA VAL A 403 -6.84 0.00 19.74
C VAL A 403 -7.22 0.16 21.23
N ALA A 404 -7.47 1.38 21.69
CA ALA A 404 -7.86 1.65 23.06
C ALA A 404 -9.17 0.95 23.42
N ARG A 405 -10.18 1.01 22.55
CA ARG A 405 -11.44 0.27 22.73
C ARG A 405 -11.22 -1.23 22.74
N ALA A 406 -10.44 -1.76 21.79
CA ALA A 406 -10.17 -3.19 21.72
C ALA A 406 -9.52 -3.72 23.00
N ILE A 407 -8.55 -3.01 23.57
CA ILE A 407 -7.86 -3.43 24.79
C ILE A 407 -8.76 -3.31 26.03
N SER A 408 -9.61 -2.28 26.11
CA SER A 408 -10.51 -2.05 27.27
C SER A 408 -11.74 -2.95 27.29
N THR A 409 -12.18 -3.49 26.15
CA THR A 409 -13.34 -4.40 26.08
C THR A 409 -12.91 -5.79 26.58
N PRO A 410 -13.65 -6.44 27.50
CA PRO A 410 -13.36 -7.84 27.88
C PRO A 410 -13.34 -8.75 26.65
N PRO A 411 -12.48 -9.79 26.61
CA PRO A 411 -12.50 -10.75 25.52
C PRO A 411 -13.89 -11.39 25.44
N ALA A 412 -14.37 -11.61 24.21
CA ALA A 412 -15.61 -12.37 24.01
C ALA A 412 -15.44 -13.77 24.65
N PRO A 413 -16.47 -14.33 25.28
CA PRO A 413 -16.40 -15.71 25.78
C PRO A 413 -16.04 -16.63 24.62
N SER A 414 -15.11 -17.55 24.88
CA SER A 414 -14.67 -18.54 23.89
C SER A 414 -15.89 -19.31 23.37
N ALA A 415 -16.10 -19.26 22.05
CA ALA A 415 -17.14 -19.99 21.36
C ALA A 415 -16.87 -21.50 21.33
#